data_a83a9ee821b9bb6e683a0ea0cef1f775
#
_entry.id   a83a9ee821b9bb6e683a0ea0cef1f775
#
_cell.length_a   1.000
_cell.length_b   1.000
_cell.length_c   1.000
_cell.angle_alpha   90.00
_cell.angle_beta   90.00
_cell.angle_gamma   90.00
#
_symmetry.space_group_name_H-M   'P 1'
#
loop_
_entity.id
_entity.type
_entity.pdbx_description
1 polymer ?
#
loop_
_entity_poly.entity_id
_entity_poly.type
_entity_poly.pdbx_seq_one_letter_code
_entity_poly.pdbx_strand_id
1 'polypeptide(L)'
;MKWTGELSGWALVLTACVMGVSATAQSQDPGAARRLSEFGLAPTNSAAANRVILQKAIDWASERGAALFLEPSEDPYPVESGVVLKQNVSLIGVHGPVGRGTRHPTRRQPVGSVFRISDDREPFLTVEGATQVRGVQFWYPEQTLDDPSKVIAYPATIRLSPTQSAQGVTLSCLTFYGEFLAMDFNAPKGRPCEQILFEHCYGYPLGGEFIRVDYCYDIPRILHCHVNPANLRYFRGGYSRAVIDSVVARKTFTYAINHTDNAVLMDLFTFGAYGGVYLGPATYGQLTSFNLDCVTVGIHKRGDGTFNRNWQLSQGSIIANTGARLEDIHPIVIEGQGHTALANVEAFSGGNGALSTLNQSQDFLLVRGDKRLTVTLVGCRMRNHAAADPVTLENPRATVRAVACVDRDEKIFDRTWGERGE
;
A
#
# COMPACT_ATOMS: atom_id res chain seq x y z
N MET A 1 -5.50 27.08 56.56
CA MET A 1 -6.73 26.28 56.57
C MET A 1 -6.36 24.82 56.52
N LYS A 2 -6.44 24.13 57.67
CA LYS A 2 -6.12 22.72 57.80
C LYS A 2 -7.34 21.89 57.47
N TRP A 3 -7.21 20.93 56.58
CA TRP A 3 -8.21 19.89 56.39
C TRP A 3 -7.67 18.58 56.92
N THR A 4 -8.26 18.13 58.02
CA THR A 4 -8.16 16.80 58.57
C THR A 4 -9.41 16.05 58.10
N GLY A 5 -9.26 14.96 57.37
CA GLY A 5 -10.34 14.08 56.93
C GLY A 5 -9.97 12.62 57.15
N GLU A 6 -10.78 11.98 57.99
CA GLU A 6 -10.64 10.65 58.50
C GLU A 6 -10.71 9.55 57.43
N LEU A 7 -9.84 8.57 57.53
CA LEU A 7 -9.86 7.30 56.80
C LEU A 7 -10.83 6.33 57.51
N SER A 8 -12.02 6.11 56.94
CA SER A 8 -12.91 5.02 57.33
C SER A 8 -12.60 3.77 56.50
N GLY A 9 -12.14 2.74 57.20
CA GLY A 9 -11.80 1.43 56.65
C GLY A 9 -13.04 0.67 56.14
N TRP A 10 -12.92 0.12 54.95
CA TRP A 10 -13.80 -0.94 54.47
C TRP A 10 -12.97 -2.23 54.41
N ALA A 11 -13.24 -3.13 55.34
CA ALA A 11 -12.73 -4.50 55.30
C ALA A 11 -13.57 -5.31 54.30
N LEU A 12 -12.98 -5.69 53.18
CA LEU A 12 -13.60 -6.59 52.22
C LEU A 12 -13.36 -8.03 52.68
N VAL A 13 -14.41 -8.70 53.10
CA VAL A 13 -14.40 -10.16 53.40
C VAL A 13 -14.49 -10.89 52.05
N LEU A 14 -13.40 -11.47 51.59
CA LEU A 14 -13.37 -12.39 50.43
C LEU A 14 -13.74 -13.79 50.89
N THR A 15 -15.00 -14.19 50.70
CA THR A 15 -15.45 -15.58 50.85
C THR A 15 -15.07 -16.34 49.57
N ALA A 16 -14.02 -17.13 49.60
CA ALA A 16 -13.66 -18.02 48.51
C ALA A 16 -14.63 -19.22 48.46
N CYS A 17 -15.59 -19.16 47.52
CA CYS A 17 -16.30 -20.36 47.09
C CYS A 17 -15.41 -21.17 46.16
N VAL A 18 -14.75 -22.18 46.68
CA VAL A 18 -14.10 -23.22 45.86
C VAL A 18 -15.19 -24.15 45.35
N MET A 19 -15.81 -23.81 44.21
CA MET A 19 -16.52 -24.79 43.44
C MET A 19 -15.50 -25.56 42.59
N GLY A 20 -15.26 -26.81 42.95
CA GLY A 20 -14.49 -27.74 42.16
C GLY A 20 -15.22 -28.06 40.87
N VAL A 21 -14.95 -27.25 39.83
CA VAL A 21 -15.23 -27.64 38.45
C VAL A 21 -14.06 -28.49 38.02
N SER A 22 -14.25 -29.82 38.06
CA SER A 22 -13.41 -30.74 37.29
C SER A 22 -13.57 -30.41 35.83
N ALA A 23 -12.90 -29.39 35.37
CA ALA A 23 -12.63 -29.22 33.93
C ALA A 23 -11.72 -30.41 33.57
N THR A 24 -12.28 -31.43 32.95
CA THR A 24 -11.51 -32.29 32.07
C THR A 24 -10.86 -31.34 31.07
N ALA A 25 -9.60 -30.98 31.35
CA ALA A 25 -8.76 -30.35 30.35
C ALA A 25 -8.72 -31.37 29.19
N GLN A 26 -9.61 -31.20 28.24
CA GLN A 26 -9.32 -31.66 26.89
C GLN A 26 -7.95 -31.05 26.61
N SER A 27 -6.94 -31.88 26.50
CA SER A 27 -5.66 -31.49 25.96
C SER A 27 -5.98 -30.85 24.62
N GLN A 28 -6.06 -29.50 24.62
CA GLN A 28 -6.00 -28.80 23.35
C GLN A 28 -4.70 -29.29 22.74
N ASP A 29 -4.84 -30.07 21.68
CA ASP A 29 -3.75 -30.48 20.81
C ASP A 29 -2.84 -29.25 20.65
N PRO A 30 -1.52 -29.31 20.92
CA PRO A 30 -0.64 -28.15 20.82
C PRO A 30 -0.52 -27.55 19.42
N GLY A 31 -1.53 -27.70 18.62
CA GLY A 31 -1.65 -27.42 17.20
C GLY A 31 -2.19 -26.06 16.82
N ALA A 32 -1.94 -24.98 17.59
CA ALA A 32 -2.25 -23.62 17.13
C ALA A 32 -1.36 -23.19 15.94
N ALA A 33 -0.29 -23.91 15.63
CA ALA A 33 0.57 -23.65 14.47
C ALA A 33 1.16 -24.96 13.95
N ARG A 34 1.16 -25.13 12.61
CA ARG A 34 1.83 -26.26 11.93
C ARG A 34 2.68 -25.80 10.78
N ARG A 35 3.73 -26.56 10.49
CA ARG A 35 4.57 -26.35 9.32
C ARG A 35 3.87 -26.88 8.07
N LEU A 36 4.03 -26.19 6.96
CA LEU A 36 3.46 -26.65 5.69
C LEU A 36 4.12 -27.97 5.19
N SER A 37 5.36 -28.23 5.57
CA SER A 37 6.03 -29.51 5.30
C SER A 37 5.33 -30.70 5.95
N GLU A 38 4.66 -30.54 7.07
CA GLU A 38 3.87 -31.59 7.73
C GLU A 38 2.66 -32.03 6.91
N PHE A 39 2.21 -31.18 5.99
CA PHE A 39 1.16 -31.48 5.00
C PHE A 39 1.74 -32.02 3.70
N GLY A 40 3.07 -32.02 3.56
CA GLY A 40 3.80 -32.48 2.39
C GLY A 40 4.20 -31.39 1.39
N LEU A 41 4.06 -30.07 1.73
CA LEU A 41 4.54 -28.98 0.88
C LEU A 41 6.07 -29.06 0.76
N ALA A 42 6.59 -29.06 -0.46
CA ALA A 42 8.03 -29.15 -0.69
C ALA A 42 8.46 -28.40 -1.96
N PRO A 43 9.67 -27.83 -2.02
CA PRO A 43 10.21 -27.19 -3.23
C PRO A 43 10.35 -28.14 -4.42
N THR A 44 10.46 -29.44 -4.16
CA THR A 44 10.63 -30.49 -5.17
C THR A 44 9.31 -30.98 -5.79
N ASN A 45 8.18 -30.60 -5.23
CA ASN A 45 6.88 -30.97 -5.78
C ASN A 45 6.55 -30.17 -7.04
N SER A 46 5.61 -30.68 -7.84
CA SER A 46 5.01 -29.86 -8.91
C SER A 46 4.16 -28.72 -8.32
N ALA A 47 3.99 -27.65 -9.08
CA ALA A 47 3.18 -26.50 -8.66
C ALA A 47 1.72 -26.90 -8.38
N ALA A 48 1.15 -27.77 -9.21
CA ALA A 48 -0.20 -28.31 -9.01
C ALA A 48 -0.33 -29.11 -7.71
N ALA A 49 0.64 -29.98 -7.42
CA ALA A 49 0.65 -30.76 -6.18
C ALA A 49 0.75 -29.85 -4.95
N ASN A 50 1.65 -28.88 -4.96
CA ASN A 50 1.81 -27.92 -3.87
C ASN A 50 0.54 -27.06 -3.67
N ARG A 51 -0.15 -26.66 -4.75
CA ARG A 51 -1.43 -25.94 -4.63
C ARG A 51 -2.47 -26.76 -3.85
N VAL A 52 -2.63 -28.04 -4.19
CA VAL A 52 -3.57 -28.94 -3.50
C VAL A 52 -3.19 -29.11 -2.03
N ILE A 53 -1.90 -29.30 -1.75
CA ILE A 53 -1.36 -29.46 -0.38
C ILE A 53 -1.59 -28.18 0.42
N LEU A 54 -1.28 -27.01 -0.13
CA LEU A 54 -1.46 -25.73 0.52
C LEU A 54 -2.92 -25.47 0.84
N GLN A 55 -3.83 -25.74 -0.10
CA GLN A 55 -5.27 -25.59 0.14
C GLN A 55 -5.76 -26.53 1.25
N LYS A 56 -5.33 -27.81 1.25
CA LYS A 56 -5.66 -28.74 2.32
C LYS A 56 -5.15 -28.28 3.70
N ALA A 57 -3.96 -27.71 3.77
CA ALA A 57 -3.41 -27.15 5.00
C ALA A 57 -4.26 -25.95 5.48
N ILE A 58 -4.65 -25.06 4.57
CA ILE A 58 -5.51 -23.92 4.88
C ILE A 58 -6.89 -24.39 5.38
N ASP A 59 -7.49 -25.38 4.73
CA ASP A 59 -8.77 -25.94 5.14
C ASP A 59 -8.70 -26.50 6.57
N TRP A 60 -7.66 -27.27 6.88
CA TRP A 60 -7.38 -27.77 8.22
C TRP A 60 -7.20 -26.62 9.24
N ALA A 61 -6.47 -25.58 8.87
CA ALA A 61 -6.21 -24.45 9.76
C ALA A 61 -7.46 -23.61 10.02
N SER A 62 -8.31 -23.40 9.00
CA SER A 62 -9.55 -22.63 9.13
C SER A 62 -10.54 -23.28 10.10
N GLU A 63 -10.66 -24.62 10.08
CA GLU A 63 -11.50 -25.35 11.03
C GLU A 63 -11.06 -25.21 12.49
N ARG A 64 -9.80 -24.82 12.74
CA ARG A 64 -9.17 -24.78 14.07
C ARG A 64 -8.75 -23.39 14.51
N GLY A 65 -8.85 -22.39 13.65
CA GLY A 65 -8.30 -21.08 13.93
C GLY A 65 -6.76 -21.10 14.10
N ALA A 66 -6.05 -21.82 13.21
CA ALA A 66 -4.65 -22.12 13.39
C ALA A 66 -3.73 -21.32 12.45
N ALA A 67 -2.44 -21.26 12.77
CA ALA A 67 -1.40 -20.72 11.94
C ALA A 67 -0.70 -21.80 11.12
N LEU A 68 -0.31 -21.44 9.89
CA LEU A 68 0.50 -22.25 8.99
C LEU A 68 1.86 -21.57 8.78
N PHE A 69 2.91 -22.33 8.93
CA PHE A 69 4.27 -21.82 8.82
C PHE A 69 4.91 -22.32 7.50
N LEU A 70 5.26 -21.35 6.62
CA LEU A 70 6.05 -21.61 5.43
C LEU A 70 7.53 -21.56 5.79
N GLU A 71 8.18 -22.72 5.85
CA GLU A 71 9.57 -22.80 6.23
C GLU A 71 10.48 -22.12 5.21
N PRO A 72 11.62 -21.59 5.64
CA PRO A 72 12.62 -21.08 4.70
C PRO A 72 13.26 -22.22 3.90
N SER A 73 13.47 -21.96 2.62
CA SER A 73 14.16 -22.90 1.72
C SER A 73 15.13 -22.16 0.82
N GLU A 74 16.16 -22.86 0.38
CA GLU A 74 17.08 -22.40 -0.64
C GLU A 74 16.39 -22.30 -2.01
N ASP A 75 15.49 -23.25 -2.29
CA ASP A 75 14.66 -23.25 -3.49
C ASP A 75 13.24 -22.77 -3.18
N PRO A 76 12.69 -21.82 -3.96
CA PRO A 76 11.31 -21.39 -3.83
C PRO A 76 10.31 -22.52 -4.05
N TYR A 77 9.19 -22.47 -3.34
CA TYR A 77 8.11 -23.45 -3.46
C TYR A 77 7.25 -23.15 -4.70
N PRO A 78 7.26 -24.01 -5.74
CA PRO A 78 6.38 -23.82 -6.88
C PRO A 78 4.93 -24.07 -6.46
N VAL A 79 4.02 -23.14 -6.74
CA VAL A 79 2.60 -23.26 -6.42
C VAL A 79 1.78 -22.63 -7.56
N GLU A 80 0.76 -23.35 -8.05
CA GLU A 80 -0.22 -22.78 -8.97
C GLU A 80 -1.15 -21.78 -8.25
N SER A 81 -1.69 -20.83 -9.01
CA SER A 81 -2.66 -19.82 -8.56
C SER A 81 -3.99 -20.45 -8.12
N GLY A 82 -4.89 -19.63 -7.54
CA GLY A 82 -6.21 -20.06 -7.12
C GLY A 82 -6.28 -20.65 -5.71
N VAL A 83 -5.38 -20.27 -4.84
CA VAL A 83 -5.42 -20.63 -3.42
C VAL A 83 -6.36 -19.68 -2.69
N VAL A 84 -7.22 -20.23 -1.81
CA VAL A 84 -8.14 -19.45 -0.97
C VAL A 84 -7.68 -19.52 0.47
N LEU A 85 -7.21 -18.39 1.02
CA LEU A 85 -6.91 -18.25 2.44
C LEU A 85 -8.21 -17.98 3.19
N LYS A 86 -8.74 -19.04 3.78
CA LYS A 86 -10.03 -19.02 4.49
C LYS A 86 -9.95 -18.27 5.81
N GLN A 87 -11.12 -17.94 6.36
CA GLN A 87 -11.24 -17.23 7.63
C GLN A 87 -10.45 -17.90 8.76
N ASN A 88 -9.97 -17.08 9.68
CA ASN A 88 -9.25 -17.47 10.91
C ASN A 88 -7.92 -18.21 10.65
N VAL A 89 -7.27 -17.99 9.51
CA VAL A 89 -5.97 -18.58 9.18
C VAL A 89 -4.89 -17.51 9.12
N SER A 90 -3.75 -17.80 9.76
CA SER A 90 -2.52 -17.04 9.61
C SER A 90 -1.51 -17.84 8.79
N LEU A 91 -1.02 -17.27 7.68
CA LEU A 91 0.08 -17.82 6.87
C LEU A 91 1.35 -17.03 7.18
N ILE A 92 2.34 -17.69 7.77
CA ILE A 92 3.51 -17.03 8.33
C ILE A 92 4.78 -17.58 7.69
N GLY A 93 5.63 -16.70 7.18
CA GLY A 93 7.00 -16.99 6.78
C GLY A 93 8.02 -16.37 7.73
N VAL A 94 9.30 -16.46 7.39
CA VAL A 94 10.41 -16.05 8.27
C VAL A 94 10.89 -14.62 8.05
N HIS A 95 10.37 -13.92 7.05
CA HIS A 95 10.91 -12.60 6.71
C HIS A 95 10.37 -11.50 7.61
N GLY A 96 11.28 -10.60 7.99
CA GLY A 96 10.96 -9.27 8.45
C GLY A 96 10.78 -8.32 7.26
N PRO A 97 10.78 -7.01 7.48
CA PRO A 97 10.78 -6.02 6.41
C PRO A 97 12.01 -6.18 5.51
N VAL A 98 11.82 -6.54 4.25
CA VAL A 98 12.92 -6.80 3.31
C VAL A 98 12.74 -5.94 2.07
N GLY A 99 13.21 -4.71 2.13
CA GLY A 99 13.00 -3.70 1.09
C GLY A 99 13.54 -4.05 -0.30
N ARG A 100 14.48 -5.00 -0.40
CA ARG A 100 15.05 -5.45 -1.67
C ARG A 100 15.17 -6.96 -1.76
N GLY A 101 14.51 -7.67 -0.85
CA GLY A 101 14.44 -9.11 -0.81
C GLY A 101 15.72 -9.83 -0.39
N THR A 102 15.59 -11.13 -0.26
CA THR A 102 16.68 -12.07 0.05
C THR A 102 17.29 -12.61 -1.22
N ARG A 103 18.55 -13.03 -1.17
CA ARG A 103 19.31 -13.36 -2.36
C ARG A 103 20.01 -14.69 -2.22
N HIS A 104 19.80 -15.59 -3.19
CA HIS A 104 20.65 -16.76 -3.33
C HIS A 104 22.09 -16.33 -3.67
N PRO A 105 23.12 -16.94 -3.05
CA PRO A 105 24.51 -16.52 -3.26
C PRO A 105 25.00 -16.65 -4.70
N THR A 106 24.51 -17.64 -5.45
CA THR A 106 24.99 -17.93 -6.83
C THR A 106 23.88 -17.94 -7.89
N ARG A 107 22.61 -18.13 -7.50
CA ARG A 107 21.47 -18.18 -8.44
C ARG A 107 20.69 -16.86 -8.42
N ARG A 108 20.08 -16.50 -9.55
CA ARG A 108 19.20 -15.32 -9.64
C ARG A 108 17.79 -15.66 -9.17
N GLN A 109 17.65 -15.91 -7.89
CA GLN A 109 16.38 -16.20 -7.25
C GLN A 109 16.35 -15.67 -5.82
N PRO A 110 15.17 -15.32 -5.27
CA PRO A 110 15.02 -15.12 -3.85
C PRO A 110 15.14 -16.43 -3.09
N VAL A 111 15.47 -16.36 -1.80
CA VAL A 111 15.54 -17.50 -0.87
C VAL A 111 14.74 -17.25 0.38
N GLY A 112 14.35 -18.30 1.08
CA GLY A 112 13.59 -18.24 2.32
C GLY A 112 12.16 -18.72 2.14
N SER A 113 11.19 -18.09 2.78
CA SER A 113 9.76 -18.41 2.63
C SER A 113 9.19 -17.80 1.35
N VAL A 114 9.44 -18.44 0.21
CA VAL A 114 9.16 -17.91 -1.13
C VAL A 114 8.22 -18.83 -1.90
N PHE A 115 7.08 -18.29 -2.35
CA PHE A 115 6.27 -18.94 -3.38
C PHE A 115 6.76 -18.55 -4.77
N ARG A 116 7.00 -19.56 -5.61
CA ARG A 116 7.27 -19.40 -7.03
C ARG A 116 5.99 -19.61 -7.83
N ILE A 117 5.56 -18.57 -8.54
CA ILE A 117 4.29 -18.51 -9.25
C ILE A 117 4.58 -18.42 -10.75
N SER A 118 4.03 -19.36 -11.54
CA SER A 118 4.19 -19.38 -12.99
C SER A 118 2.86 -19.39 -13.74
N ASP A 119 1.75 -19.39 -13.01
CA ASP A 119 0.39 -19.45 -13.54
C ASP A 119 -0.21 -18.03 -13.61
N ASP A 120 -0.82 -17.71 -14.74
CA ASP A 120 -1.41 -16.40 -15.05
C ASP A 120 -2.95 -16.43 -15.17
N ARG A 121 -3.60 -17.56 -14.83
CA ARG A 121 -5.05 -17.74 -15.03
C ARG A 121 -5.92 -16.99 -14.03
N GLU A 122 -5.49 -16.91 -12.80
CA GLU A 122 -6.26 -16.32 -11.69
C GLU A 122 -5.32 -15.75 -10.61
N PRO A 123 -5.82 -14.92 -9.67
CA PRO A 123 -5.03 -14.46 -8.54
C PRO A 123 -4.40 -15.61 -7.77
N PHE A 124 -3.15 -15.41 -7.34
CA PHE A 124 -2.45 -16.44 -6.60
C PHE A 124 -3.16 -16.77 -5.29
N LEU A 125 -3.49 -15.74 -4.50
CA LEU A 125 -4.11 -15.88 -3.19
C LEU A 125 -5.38 -15.03 -3.09
N THR A 126 -6.53 -15.65 -2.86
CA THR A 126 -7.77 -14.97 -2.50
C THR A 126 -7.94 -15.04 -0.99
N VAL A 127 -8.09 -13.87 -0.31
CA VAL A 127 -8.19 -13.80 1.16
C VAL A 127 -9.61 -13.52 1.62
N GLU A 128 -10.03 -14.22 2.67
CA GLU A 128 -11.27 -13.98 3.42
C GLU A 128 -10.99 -13.14 4.69
N GLY A 129 -12.01 -12.87 5.50
CA GLY A 129 -11.88 -12.10 6.74
C GLY A 129 -11.10 -12.82 7.85
N ALA A 130 -10.66 -12.06 8.84
CA ALA A 130 -9.88 -12.54 9.99
C ALA A 130 -8.65 -13.37 9.57
N THR A 131 -7.91 -12.90 8.57
CA THR A 131 -6.73 -13.59 8.02
C THR A 131 -5.47 -12.75 8.15
N GLN A 132 -4.34 -13.44 8.21
CA GLN A 132 -3.04 -12.81 8.21
C GLN A 132 -2.11 -13.49 7.20
N VAL A 133 -1.35 -12.70 6.43
CA VAL A 133 -0.18 -13.19 5.68
C VAL A 133 1.02 -12.35 6.11
N ARG A 134 2.05 -13.00 6.62
CA ARG A 134 3.21 -12.31 7.15
C ARG A 134 4.52 -12.99 6.74
N GLY A 135 5.52 -12.19 6.35
CA GLY A 135 6.88 -12.66 6.17
C GLY A 135 7.07 -13.62 4.99
N VAL A 136 6.24 -13.51 3.97
CA VAL A 136 6.25 -14.35 2.77
C VAL A 136 6.69 -13.53 1.56
N GLN A 137 7.43 -14.17 0.66
CA GLN A 137 7.82 -13.59 -0.61
C GLN A 137 7.09 -14.28 -1.78
N PHE A 138 6.77 -13.51 -2.83
CA PHE A 138 6.09 -13.96 -4.04
C PHE A 138 6.98 -13.68 -5.25
N TRP A 139 7.29 -14.70 -6.04
CA TRP A 139 8.21 -14.58 -7.17
C TRP A 139 7.62 -15.15 -8.46
N TYR A 140 7.65 -14.33 -9.51
CA TYR A 140 7.17 -14.64 -10.87
C TYR A 140 8.34 -14.79 -11.83
N PRO A 141 9.03 -15.95 -11.87
CA PRO A 141 10.28 -16.14 -12.63
C PRO A 141 10.12 -16.01 -14.13
N GLU A 142 8.94 -16.28 -14.66
CA GLU A 142 8.65 -16.24 -16.10
C GLU A 142 8.45 -14.81 -16.63
N GLN A 143 8.40 -13.81 -15.74
CA GLN A 143 8.30 -12.41 -16.15
C GLN A 143 9.53 -12.00 -16.96
N THR A 144 9.31 -11.32 -18.07
CA THR A 144 10.39 -10.79 -18.92
C THR A 144 10.53 -9.30 -18.79
N LEU A 145 11.78 -8.82 -18.71
CA LEU A 145 12.14 -7.42 -18.63
C LEU A 145 13.01 -6.95 -19.81
N ASP A 146 13.32 -7.85 -20.75
CA ASP A 146 14.12 -7.53 -21.93
C ASP A 146 13.29 -6.74 -22.97
N ASP A 147 11.97 -6.98 -22.99
CA ASP A 147 11.02 -6.35 -23.92
C ASP A 147 9.73 -5.98 -23.17
N PRO A 148 9.45 -4.70 -22.97
CA PRO A 148 8.23 -4.26 -22.25
C PRO A 148 6.92 -4.77 -22.87
N SER A 149 6.89 -5.05 -24.16
CA SER A 149 5.69 -5.57 -24.84
C SER A 149 5.36 -7.02 -24.47
N LYS A 150 6.32 -7.72 -23.89
CA LYS A 150 6.20 -9.11 -23.46
C LYS A 150 5.97 -9.27 -21.95
N VAL A 151 5.81 -8.17 -21.26
CA VAL A 151 5.47 -8.21 -19.82
C VAL A 151 4.16 -8.96 -19.64
N ILE A 152 4.20 -10.01 -18.82
CA ILE A 152 3.03 -10.84 -18.53
C ILE A 152 2.13 -10.08 -17.54
N ALA A 153 0.88 -9.88 -17.95
CA ALA A 153 -0.13 -9.22 -17.12
C ALA A 153 -0.76 -10.20 -16.11
N TYR A 154 0.05 -10.68 -15.18
CA TYR A 154 -0.44 -11.56 -14.11
C TYR A 154 -1.61 -10.91 -13.37
N PRO A 155 -2.63 -11.70 -12.99
CA PRO A 155 -3.66 -11.25 -12.04
C PRO A 155 -3.03 -10.80 -10.72
N ALA A 156 -3.82 -10.12 -9.88
CA ALA A 156 -3.33 -9.70 -8.57
C ALA A 156 -2.73 -10.86 -7.78
N THR A 157 -1.57 -10.64 -7.17
CA THR A 157 -0.95 -11.67 -6.32
C THR A 157 -1.86 -12.02 -5.14
N ILE A 158 -2.40 -11.01 -4.47
CA ILE A 158 -3.37 -11.18 -3.38
C ILE A 158 -4.60 -10.34 -3.70
N ARG A 159 -5.77 -10.94 -3.59
CA ARG A 159 -7.05 -10.22 -3.71
C ARG A 159 -8.02 -10.56 -2.59
N LEU A 160 -9.00 -9.68 -2.36
CA LEU A 160 -10.14 -10.00 -1.52
C LEU A 160 -11.04 -11.08 -2.16
N SER A 161 -11.67 -11.87 -1.31
CA SER A 161 -12.74 -12.77 -1.75
C SER A 161 -13.90 -11.97 -2.37
N PRO A 162 -14.33 -12.29 -3.58
CA PRO A 162 -15.47 -11.63 -4.21
C PRO A 162 -16.81 -12.08 -3.62
N THR A 163 -16.83 -13.14 -2.83
CA THR A 163 -18.04 -13.79 -2.32
C THR A 163 -18.25 -13.59 -0.83
N GLN A 164 -17.22 -13.17 -0.08
CA GLN A 164 -17.27 -12.96 1.36
C GLN A 164 -16.95 -11.49 1.70
N SER A 165 -17.64 -10.93 2.69
CA SER A 165 -17.19 -9.69 3.31
C SER A 165 -15.92 -9.97 4.12
N ALA A 166 -14.89 -9.13 3.97
CA ALA A 166 -13.63 -9.33 4.67
C ALA A 166 -13.45 -8.25 5.75
N GLN A 167 -13.27 -8.69 6.98
CA GLN A 167 -12.91 -7.84 8.13
C GLN A 167 -11.62 -8.35 8.74
N GLY A 168 -10.76 -7.44 9.20
CA GLY A 168 -9.56 -7.81 9.93
C GLY A 168 -8.53 -8.59 9.11
N VAL A 169 -8.22 -8.15 7.89
CA VAL A 169 -7.14 -8.74 7.09
C VAL A 169 -5.83 -7.99 7.35
N THR A 170 -4.78 -8.72 7.68
CA THR A 170 -3.43 -8.16 7.87
C THR A 170 -2.45 -8.75 6.87
N LEU A 171 -1.82 -7.90 6.07
CA LEU A 171 -0.76 -8.25 5.14
C LEU A 171 0.51 -7.51 5.56
N SER A 172 1.52 -8.24 6.07
CA SER A 172 2.71 -7.60 6.63
C SER A 172 4.01 -8.29 6.22
N CYS A 173 5.06 -7.49 6.06
CA CYS A 173 6.41 -7.96 5.72
C CYS A 173 6.41 -8.83 4.44
N LEU A 174 5.67 -8.43 3.43
CA LEU A 174 5.57 -9.13 2.15
C LEU A 174 6.52 -8.53 1.13
N THR A 175 7.09 -9.37 0.28
CA THR A 175 7.92 -8.91 -0.84
C THR A 175 7.48 -9.58 -2.14
N PHE A 176 7.34 -8.77 -3.18
CA PHE A 176 6.87 -9.19 -4.49
C PHE A 176 7.99 -8.99 -5.52
N TYR A 177 8.13 -9.93 -6.45
CA TYR A 177 9.12 -9.88 -7.53
C TYR A 177 8.48 -10.24 -8.86
N GLY A 178 8.34 -9.26 -9.74
CA GLY A 178 7.79 -9.43 -11.08
C GLY A 178 6.27 -9.49 -11.14
N GLU A 179 5.61 -9.09 -10.08
CA GLU A 179 4.16 -8.91 -10.05
C GLU A 179 3.70 -7.86 -11.06
N PHE A 180 2.49 -8.05 -11.61
CA PHE A 180 1.84 -7.03 -12.42
C PHE A 180 0.96 -6.11 -11.56
N LEU A 181 0.22 -6.69 -10.62
CA LEU A 181 -0.54 -6.05 -9.55
C LEU A 181 -0.30 -6.84 -8.26
N ALA A 182 0.13 -6.19 -7.20
CA ALA A 182 0.44 -6.91 -5.97
C ALA A 182 -0.82 -7.25 -5.16
N MET A 183 -1.61 -6.23 -4.77
CA MET A 183 -2.74 -6.40 -3.86
C MET A 183 -3.98 -5.67 -4.36
N ASP A 184 -5.05 -6.43 -4.63
CA ASP A 184 -6.34 -5.94 -5.11
C ASP A 184 -7.42 -6.09 -4.04
N PHE A 185 -7.68 -5.01 -3.35
CA PHE A 185 -8.68 -4.90 -2.29
C PHE A 185 -9.88 -4.05 -2.73
N ASN A 186 -10.24 -4.18 -3.99
CA ASN A 186 -11.48 -3.63 -4.52
C ASN A 186 -12.66 -4.53 -4.09
N ALA A 187 -13.26 -4.17 -2.96
CA ALA A 187 -14.45 -4.87 -2.47
C ALA A 187 -15.69 -4.49 -3.32
N PRO A 188 -16.64 -5.40 -3.51
CA PRO A 188 -17.92 -5.07 -4.11
C PRO A 188 -18.70 -4.06 -3.23
N LYS A 189 -19.37 -3.08 -3.83
CA LYS A 189 -20.17 -2.08 -3.09
C LYS A 189 -21.13 -2.68 -2.07
N GLY A 190 -21.71 -3.84 -2.34
CA GLY A 190 -22.64 -4.53 -1.44
C GLY A 190 -21.99 -5.45 -0.40
N ARG A 191 -20.66 -5.58 -0.43
CA ARG A 191 -19.86 -6.39 0.51
C ARG A 191 -18.54 -5.67 0.80
N PRO A 192 -18.58 -4.58 1.55
CA PRO A 192 -17.38 -3.83 1.86
C PRO A 192 -16.38 -4.65 2.67
N CYS A 193 -15.12 -4.26 2.60
CA CYS A 193 -14.11 -4.72 3.55
C CYS A 193 -13.93 -3.71 4.67
N GLU A 194 -13.42 -4.17 5.81
CA GLU A 194 -13.20 -3.35 7.00
C GLU A 194 -11.91 -3.74 7.71
N GLN A 195 -11.29 -2.78 8.39
CA GLN A 195 -10.12 -3.01 9.25
C GLN A 195 -8.97 -3.72 8.53
N ILE A 196 -8.65 -3.27 7.33
CA ILE A 196 -7.55 -3.84 6.53
C ILE A 196 -6.24 -3.14 6.88
N LEU A 197 -5.19 -3.94 7.07
CA LEU A 197 -3.83 -3.45 7.31
C LEU A 197 -2.86 -3.99 6.25
N PHE A 198 -2.18 -3.09 5.55
CA PHE A 198 -0.98 -3.36 4.76
C PHE A 198 0.20 -2.72 5.47
N GLU A 199 1.22 -3.50 5.79
CA GLU A 199 2.36 -3.00 6.55
C GLU A 199 3.66 -3.61 6.05
N HIS A 200 4.69 -2.78 5.82
CA HIS A 200 6.01 -3.25 5.38
C HIS A 200 5.94 -4.16 4.13
N CYS A 201 5.17 -3.76 3.13
CA CYS A 201 5.06 -4.48 1.86
C CYS A 201 5.94 -3.82 0.80
N TYR A 202 6.66 -4.62 0.03
CA TYR A 202 7.69 -4.19 -0.92
C TYR A 202 7.52 -4.84 -2.28
N GLY A 203 7.69 -4.07 -3.37
CA GLY A 203 7.59 -4.58 -4.73
C GLY A 203 7.94 -3.54 -5.78
N TYR A 204 7.67 -3.88 -7.04
CA TYR A 204 7.61 -2.94 -8.16
C TYR A 204 6.65 -3.50 -9.22
N PRO A 205 5.37 -3.12 -9.16
CA PRO A 205 4.33 -3.70 -10.02
C PRO A 205 4.51 -3.25 -11.46
N LEU A 206 4.58 -4.20 -12.38
CA LEU A 206 4.74 -3.89 -13.81
C LEU A 206 3.46 -3.35 -14.44
N GLY A 207 2.32 -3.50 -13.78
CA GLY A 207 1.06 -2.82 -14.09
C GLY A 207 0.96 -1.39 -13.56
N GLY A 208 1.88 -1.00 -12.68
CA GLY A 208 1.96 0.32 -12.05
C GLY A 208 1.15 0.47 -10.75
N GLU A 209 0.22 -0.41 -10.46
CA GLU A 209 -0.56 -0.41 -9.22
C GLU A 209 -0.02 -1.45 -8.23
N PHE A 210 0.33 -1.01 -7.03
CA PHE A 210 0.81 -1.89 -5.97
C PHE A 210 -0.30 -2.29 -5.01
N ILE A 211 -1.06 -1.31 -4.52
CA ILE A 211 -2.22 -1.54 -3.64
C ILE A 211 -3.42 -0.77 -4.20
N ARG A 212 -4.50 -1.48 -4.46
CA ARG A 212 -5.81 -0.89 -4.74
C ARG A 212 -6.77 -1.19 -3.61
N VAL A 213 -7.48 -0.15 -3.12
CA VAL A 213 -8.51 -0.27 -2.07
C VAL A 213 -9.76 0.43 -2.53
N ASP A 214 -10.89 -0.26 -2.52
CA ASP A 214 -12.19 0.30 -2.81
C ASP A 214 -13.26 -0.32 -1.91
N TYR A 215 -14.24 0.49 -1.47
CA TYR A 215 -15.29 0.09 -0.53
C TYR A 215 -14.71 -0.57 0.74
N CYS A 216 -13.73 0.07 1.34
CA CYS A 216 -13.14 -0.34 2.60
C CYS A 216 -13.43 0.69 3.69
N TYR A 217 -14.02 0.25 4.78
CA TYR A 217 -14.44 1.12 5.88
C TYR A 217 -13.78 0.73 7.19
N ASP A 218 -14.12 1.41 8.23
CA ASP A 218 -13.62 1.23 9.61
C ASP A 218 -12.09 1.18 9.65
N ILE A 219 -11.55 2.09 8.85
CA ILE A 219 -10.17 2.54 8.72
C ILE A 219 -9.24 1.52 8.02
N PRO A 220 -9.12 1.60 6.68
CA PRO A 220 -8.01 0.96 5.98
C PRO A 220 -6.68 1.65 6.33
N ARG A 221 -5.63 0.86 6.52
CA ARG A 221 -4.28 1.33 6.87
C ARG A 221 -3.25 0.82 5.89
N ILE A 222 -2.44 1.73 5.32
CA ILE A 222 -1.28 1.38 4.47
C ILE A 222 -0.06 2.05 5.09
N LEU A 223 0.83 1.24 5.66
CA LEU A 223 1.92 1.70 6.50
C LEU A 223 3.26 1.16 6.01
N HIS A 224 4.29 2.01 5.94
CA HIS A 224 5.67 1.58 5.70
C HIS A 224 5.89 0.77 4.41
N CYS A 225 5.14 1.07 3.36
CA CYS A 225 5.24 0.36 2.08
C CYS A 225 6.23 1.02 1.13
N HIS A 226 7.01 0.21 0.40
CA HIS A 226 8.12 0.70 -0.40
C HIS A 226 8.14 0.07 -1.79
N VAL A 227 7.92 0.88 -2.82
CA VAL A 227 7.88 0.46 -4.23
C VAL A 227 9.10 0.99 -4.96
N ASN A 228 9.94 0.07 -5.45
CA ASN A 228 11.23 0.43 -6.06
C ASN A 228 11.64 -0.59 -7.13
N PRO A 229 12.02 -0.14 -8.35
CA PRO A 229 12.45 -1.03 -9.42
C PRO A 229 13.68 -1.88 -9.08
N ALA A 230 14.43 -1.54 -8.02
CA ALA A 230 15.50 -2.39 -7.54
C ALA A 230 15.04 -3.81 -7.14
N ASN A 231 13.75 -4.02 -6.90
CA ASN A 231 13.17 -5.35 -6.68
C ASN A 231 13.24 -6.25 -7.93
N LEU A 232 13.41 -5.67 -9.12
CA LEU A 232 13.52 -6.41 -10.37
C LEU A 232 14.90 -7.03 -10.61
N ARG A 233 15.84 -6.88 -9.69
CA ARG A 233 17.23 -7.39 -9.81
C ARG A 233 17.33 -8.91 -9.98
N TYR A 234 16.29 -9.66 -9.62
CA TYR A 234 16.27 -11.12 -9.76
C TYR A 234 16.02 -11.60 -11.19
N PHE A 235 15.61 -10.69 -12.05
CA PHE A 235 15.36 -10.97 -13.45
C PHE A 235 16.60 -10.71 -14.31
N ARG A 236 16.65 -11.36 -15.46
CA ARG A 236 17.71 -11.13 -16.44
C ARG A 236 17.67 -9.67 -16.90
N GLY A 237 18.84 -9.04 -16.95
CA GLY A 237 18.93 -7.61 -17.27
C GLY A 237 18.59 -6.65 -16.12
N GLY A 238 17.93 -7.11 -15.06
CA GLY A 238 17.42 -6.24 -14.00
C GLY A 238 16.33 -5.29 -14.52
N TYR A 239 16.18 -4.13 -13.90
CA TYR A 239 15.30 -3.10 -14.46
C TYR A 239 16.03 -2.30 -15.53
N SER A 240 15.34 -2.02 -16.61
CA SER A 240 15.79 -1.12 -17.68
C SER A 240 14.95 0.13 -17.74
N ARG A 241 15.46 1.17 -18.39
CA ARG A 241 14.70 2.39 -18.64
C ARG A 241 13.40 2.09 -19.40
N ALA A 242 13.45 1.21 -20.41
CA ALA A 242 12.29 0.86 -21.22
C ALA A 242 11.16 0.22 -20.38
N VAL A 243 11.50 -0.61 -19.40
CA VAL A 243 10.50 -1.20 -18.47
C VAL A 243 9.86 -0.11 -17.62
N ILE A 244 10.64 0.81 -17.06
CA ILE A 244 10.11 1.90 -16.25
C ILE A 244 9.24 2.83 -17.10
N ASP A 245 9.68 3.19 -18.31
CA ASP A 245 8.88 4.01 -19.23
C ASP A 245 7.54 3.32 -19.58
N SER A 246 7.53 1.98 -19.69
CA SER A 246 6.29 1.22 -19.92
C SER A 246 5.34 1.27 -18.72
N VAL A 247 5.87 1.22 -17.49
CA VAL A 247 5.08 1.39 -16.26
C VAL A 247 4.51 2.80 -16.18
N VAL A 248 5.33 3.81 -16.43
CA VAL A 248 4.90 5.23 -16.46
C VAL A 248 3.82 5.46 -17.53
N ALA A 249 3.96 4.86 -18.71
CA ALA A 249 2.99 5.01 -19.79
C ALA A 249 1.59 4.45 -19.49
N ARG A 250 1.44 3.58 -18.46
CA ARG A 250 0.13 3.06 -18.03
C ARG A 250 -0.73 4.09 -17.32
N LYS A 251 -0.16 5.18 -16.85
CA LYS A 251 -0.85 6.29 -16.14
C LYS A 251 -1.66 5.82 -14.92
N THR A 252 -1.14 4.84 -14.19
CA THR A 252 -1.72 4.31 -12.97
C THR A 252 -0.97 4.84 -11.73
N PHE A 253 -1.57 4.69 -10.56
CA PHE A 253 -0.98 5.13 -9.29
C PHE A 253 -0.56 3.95 -8.45
N THR A 254 0.60 4.07 -7.83
CA THR A 254 1.17 3.02 -6.96
C THR A 254 0.20 2.62 -5.83
N TYR A 255 -0.41 3.61 -5.20
CA TYR A 255 -1.41 3.43 -4.15
C TYR A 255 -2.71 4.11 -4.57
N ALA A 256 -3.77 3.33 -4.79
CA ALA A 256 -5.07 3.83 -5.24
C ALA A 256 -6.16 3.53 -4.21
N ILE A 257 -6.79 4.60 -3.68
CA ILE A 257 -7.78 4.51 -2.61
C ILE A 257 -9.10 5.13 -3.09
N ASN A 258 -10.18 4.36 -3.04
CA ASN A 258 -11.52 4.80 -3.41
C ASN A 258 -12.55 4.42 -2.34
N HIS A 259 -13.65 5.13 -2.22
CA HIS A 259 -14.80 4.84 -1.36
C HIS A 259 -14.39 4.29 0.02
N THR A 260 -13.56 5.03 0.73
CA THR A 260 -13.10 4.66 2.07
C THR A 260 -13.42 5.76 3.07
N ASP A 261 -13.53 5.39 4.33
CA ASP A 261 -13.62 6.34 5.42
C ASP A 261 -12.31 6.37 6.22
N ASN A 262 -11.90 7.58 6.57
CA ASN A 262 -10.83 7.89 7.50
C ASN A 262 -9.52 7.09 7.28
N ALA A 263 -9.15 6.86 6.01
CA ALA A 263 -7.96 6.08 5.65
C ALA A 263 -6.68 6.65 6.28
N VAL A 264 -5.80 5.77 6.77
CA VAL A 264 -4.50 6.14 7.32
C VAL A 264 -3.40 5.61 6.40
N LEU A 265 -2.70 6.54 5.76
CA LEU A 265 -1.57 6.28 4.87
C LEU A 265 -0.31 6.88 5.49
N MET A 266 0.72 6.09 5.75
CA MET A 266 1.91 6.58 6.44
C MET A 266 3.18 5.91 5.94
N ASP A 267 4.24 6.72 5.80
CA ASP A 267 5.58 6.29 5.39
C ASP A 267 5.55 5.47 4.08
N LEU A 268 4.95 6.08 3.05
CA LEU A 268 4.84 5.49 1.73
C LEU A 268 5.97 5.97 0.83
N PHE A 269 6.64 5.03 0.21
CA PHE A 269 7.67 5.31 -0.79
C PHE A 269 7.27 4.77 -2.16
N THR A 270 7.50 5.56 -3.20
CA THR A 270 7.45 5.09 -4.59
C THR A 270 8.58 5.69 -5.41
N PHE A 271 9.12 4.93 -6.34
CA PHE A 271 10.19 5.38 -7.22
C PHE A 271 9.98 4.89 -8.64
N GLY A 272 10.00 5.82 -9.62
CA GLY A 272 9.92 5.48 -11.04
C GLY A 272 8.53 4.99 -11.48
N ALA A 273 7.46 5.68 -11.10
CA ALA A 273 6.07 5.39 -11.47
C ALA A 273 5.41 6.59 -12.16
N TYR A 274 4.25 6.40 -12.77
CA TYR A 274 3.42 7.53 -13.22
C TYR A 274 2.88 8.30 -12.02
N GLY A 275 2.20 7.62 -11.11
CA GLY A 275 1.59 8.24 -9.94
C GLY A 275 2.01 7.62 -8.62
N GLY A 276 2.17 8.46 -7.59
CA GLY A 276 2.40 8.00 -6.24
C GLY A 276 1.10 7.55 -5.58
N VAL A 277 0.24 8.50 -5.19
CA VAL A 277 -0.99 8.24 -4.45
C VAL A 277 -2.20 8.83 -5.16
N TYR A 278 -3.21 8.00 -5.40
CA TYR A 278 -4.53 8.41 -5.88
C TYR A 278 -5.54 8.34 -4.74
N LEU A 279 -6.14 9.48 -4.43
CA LEU A 279 -7.19 9.66 -3.43
C LEU A 279 -8.50 9.93 -4.15
N GLY A 280 -9.21 8.86 -4.49
CA GLY A 280 -10.35 8.87 -5.40
C GLY A 280 -11.64 9.41 -4.77
N PRO A 281 -12.76 9.23 -5.47
CA PRO A 281 -14.05 9.73 -5.01
C PRO A 281 -14.48 9.10 -3.68
N ALA A 282 -15.24 9.86 -2.90
CA ALA A 282 -15.81 9.44 -1.63
C ALA A 282 -14.77 8.91 -0.60
N THR A 283 -13.56 9.49 -0.59
CA THR A 283 -12.50 9.18 0.38
C THR A 283 -12.18 10.37 1.26
N TYR A 284 -11.70 10.10 2.48
CA TYR A 284 -11.08 11.07 3.36
C TYR A 284 -10.11 10.38 4.30
N GLY A 285 -9.19 11.13 4.88
CA GLY A 285 -8.19 10.54 5.77
C GLY A 285 -6.93 11.36 5.89
N GLN A 286 -5.86 10.67 6.16
CA GLN A 286 -4.53 11.23 6.43
C GLN A 286 -3.47 10.53 5.59
N LEU A 287 -2.56 11.30 5.00
CA LEU A 287 -1.34 10.82 4.37
C LEU A 287 -0.16 11.57 4.99
N THR A 288 0.73 10.88 5.63
CA THR A 288 1.87 11.50 6.32
C THR A 288 3.18 10.75 6.09
N SER A 289 4.30 11.45 6.21
CA SER A 289 5.67 10.86 6.09
C SER A 289 5.89 10.12 4.77
N PHE A 290 5.53 10.70 3.65
CA PHE A 290 5.66 10.06 2.34
C PHE A 290 6.86 10.59 1.56
N ASN A 291 7.41 9.76 0.69
CA ASN A 291 8.42 10.13 -0.29
C ASN A 291 8.04 9.54 -1.67
N LEU A 292 7.67 10.40 -2.60
CA LEU A 292 7.21 10.03 -3.94
C LEU A 292 8.25 10.52 -4.96
N ASP A 293 9.14 9.62 -5.34
CA ASP A 293 10.36 9.94 -6.09
C ASP A 293 10.25 9.54 -7.57
N CYS A 294 10.70 10.42 -8.45
CA CYS A 294 10.70 10.23 -9.89
C CYS A 294 9.31 9.81 -10.42
N VAL A 295 8.30 10.60 -10.11
CA VAL A 295 6.92 10.40 -10.57
C VAL A 295 6.50 11.46 -11.60
N THR A 296 5.43 11.21 -12.34
CA THR A 296 4.76 12.22 -13.17
C THR A 296 3.78 13.03 -12.33
N VAL A 297 2.95 12.34 -11.55
CA VAL A 297 2.02 12.95 -10.60
C VAL A 297 2.27 12.36 -9.21
N GLY A 298 2.67 13.19 -8.26
CA GLY A 298 2.91 12.69 -6.91
C GLY A 298 1.62 12.26 -6.22
N ILE A 299 0.71 13.19 -6.01
CA ILE A 299 -0.59 12.95 -5.38
C ILE A 299 -1.69 13.48 -6.29
N HIS A 300 -2.70 12.68 -6.56
CA HIS A 300 -3.91 13.09 -7.23
C HIS A 300 -5.11 12.86 -6.31
N LYS A 301 -5.67 13.92 -5.76
CA LYS A 301 -6.91 13.88 -4.96
C LYS A 301 -8.09 14.27 -5.84
N ARG A 302 -9.06 13.36 -5.96
CA ARG A 302 -10.29 13.57 -6.71
C ARG A 302 -11.53 13.44 -5.81
N GLY A 303 -12.30 14.50 -5.68
CA GLY A 303 -13.58 14.48 -4.98
C GLY A 303 -14.75 14.43 -5.95
N ASP A 304 -15.82 13.71 -5.62
CA ASP A 304 -17.00 13.57 -6.49
C ASP A 304 -18.28 14.24 -5.99
N GLY A 305 -18.22 14.93 -4.92
CA GLY A 305 -19.21 15.92 -4.65
C GLY A 305 -20.40 15.59 -3.77
N THR A 306 -20.57 14.45 -3.19
CA THR A 306 -21.70 14.19 -2.29
C THR A 306 -21.43 14.49 -0.82
N PHE A 307 -20.14 14.52 -0.42
CA PHE A 307 -19.72 14.84 0.95
C PHE A 307 -18.47 15.72 0.94
N ASN A 308 -18.42 16.69 1.84
CA ASN A 308 -17.20 17.45 2.11
C ASN A 308 -16.17 16.53 2.78
N ARG A 309 -15.42 15.82 1.98
CA ARG A 309 -14.42 14.88 2.46
C ARG A 309 -13.06 15.54 2.48
N ASN A 310 -12.45 15.57 3.64
CA ASN A 310 -11.19 16.26 3.88
C ASN A 310 -10.02 15.29 3.85
N TRP A 311 -8.92 15.72 3.27
CA TRP A 311 -7.63 15.06 3.36
C TRP A 311 -6.62 15.94 4.07
N GLN A 312 -5.83 15.32 4.93
CA GLN A 312 -4.68 15.92 5.58
C GLN A 312 -3.41 15.27 5.01
N LEU A 313 -2.59 16.05 4.32
CA LEU A 313 -1.35 15.62 3.70
C LEU A 313 -0.21 16.31 4.43
N SER A 314 0.74 15.57 4.99
CA SER A 314 1.76 16.19 5.83
C SER A 314 3.12 15.49 5.80
N GLN A 315 4.17 16.28 6.04
CA GLN A 315 5.54 15.79 6.27
C GLN A 315 6.03 14.88 5.14
N GLY A 316 5.86 15.30 3.90
CA GLY A 316 6.23 14.50 2.74
C GLY A 316 7.12 15.23 1.76
N SER A 317 7.81 14.47 0.93
CA SER A 317 8.59 14.99 -0.18
C SER A 317 8.13 14.37 -1.51
N ILE A 318 8.12 15.18 -2.57
CA ILE A 318 7.72 14.79 -3.90
C ILE A 318 8.77 15.24 -4.91
N ILE A 319 9.27 14.29 -5.70
CA ILE A 319 10.12 14.58 -6.87
C ILE A 319 9.31 14.23 -8.12
N ALA A 320 8.60 15.21 -8.65
CA ALA A 320 7.84 15.08 -9.88
C ALA A 320 8.67 15.60 -11.07
N ASN A 321 9.27 14.69 -11.82
CA ASN A 321 10.20 15.01 -12.91
C ASN A 321 10.21 13.96 -14.04
N THR A 322 9.26 13.03 -14.03
CA THR A 322 9.20 11.90 -14.97
C THR A 322 7.98 12.05 -15.87
N GLY A 323 8.19 12.18 -17.16
CA GLY A 323 7.12 12.33 -18.14
C GLY A 323 7.64 12.77 -19.51
N ALA A 324 6.81 12.67 -20.54
CA ALA A 324 7.16 13.08 -21.90
C ALA A 324 7.05 14.59 -22.09
N ARG A 325 6.15 15.25 -21.38
CA ARG A 325 5.84 16.68 -21.51
C ARG A 325 5.78 17.33 -20.14
N LEU A 326 6.29 18.55 -20.05
CA LEU A 326 6.34 19.29 -18.79
C LEU A 326 4.94 19.58 -18.22
N GLU A 327 3.99 19.90 -19.10
CA GLU A 327 2.61 20.20 -18.72
C GLU A 327 1.84 19.02 -18.10
N ASP A 328 2.36 17.81 -18.19
CA ASP A 328 1.78 16.63 -17.55
C ASP A 328 2.36 16.38 -16.13
N ILE A 329 3.40 17.11 -15.73
CA ILE A 329 4.17 16.82 -14.52
C ILE A 329 3.75 17.75 -13.38
N HIS A 330 3.05 17.19 -12.41
CA HIS A 330 2.55 17.92 -11.24
C HIS A 330 2.87 17.16 -9.94
N PRO A 331 3.55 17.74 -8.97
CA PRO A 331 3.66 17.14 -7.64
C PRO A 331 2.30 16.81 -7.03
N ILE A 332 1.34 17.74 -7.15
CA ILE A 332 0.04 17.59 -6.54
C ILE A 332 -1.05 18.08 -7.49
N VAL A 333 -2.05 17.24 -7.70
CA VAL A 333 -3.28 17.57 -8.43
C VAL A 333 -4.47 17.43 -7.47
N ILE A 334 -5.27 18.50 -7.32
CA ILE A 334 -6.48 18.47 -6.49
C ILE A 334 -7.67 18.88 -7.34
N GLU A 335 -8.66 18.01 -7.39
CA GLU A 335 -9.91 18.27 -8.09
C GLU A 335 -11.12 17.80 -7.28
N GLY A 336 -12.30 18.27 -7.66
CA GLY A 336 -13.56 17.95 -7.01
C GLY A 336 -13.97 18.99 -5.98
N GLN A 337 -14.47 18.60 -4.82
CA GLN A 337 -14.96 19.50 -3.79
C GLN A 337 -14.40 19.17 -2.39
N GLY A 338 -14.67 20.07 -1.44
CA GLY A 338 -14.31 19.93 -0.02
C GLY A 338 -13.05 20.70 0.36
N HIS A 339 -12.34 20.20 1.38
CA HIS A 339 -11.13 20.82 1.89
C HIS A 339 -9.96 19.83 1.80
N THR A 340 -8.80 20.33 1.48
CA THR A 340 -7.53 19.59 1.55
C THR A 340 -6.50 20.47 2.26
N ALA A 341 -5.90 19.95 3.30
CA ALA A 341 -4.82 20.62 4.03
C ALA A 341 -3.48 19.94 3.72
N LEU A 342 -2.48 20.77 3.40
CA LEU A 342 -1.09 20.34 3.23
C LEU A 342 -0.23 21.04 4.28
N ALA A 343 0.56 20.28 5.02
CA ALA A 343 1.45 20.83 6.04
C ALA A 343 2.87 20.26 5.90
N ASN A 344 3.87 21.15 5.75
CA ASN A 344 5.27 20.76 5.64
C ASN A 344 5.52 19.75 4.49
N VAL A 345 4.89 19.95 3.35
CA VAL A 345 5.11 19.17 2.13
C VAL A 345 6.12 19.90 1.27
N GLU A 346 7.16 19.20 0.84
CA GLU A 346 8.17 19.73 -0.06
C GLU A 346 8.04 19.08 -1.44
N ALA A 347 7.99 19.90 -2.49
CA ALA A 347 8.22 19.43 -3.84
C ALA A 347 9.51 20.03 -4.36
N PHE A 348 10.37 19.16 -4.87
CA PHE A 348 11.61 19.55 -5.51
C PHE A 348 11.85 18.62 -6.71
N SER A 349 12.64 19.09 -7.65
CA SER A 349 13.17 18.26 -8.70
C SER A 349 14.69 18.42 -8.70
N GLY A 350 15.38 17.37 -8.82
CA GLY A 350 16.82 17.37 -8.96
C GLY A 350 17.16 16.36 -10.02
N GLY A 351 18.15 16.65 -10.87
CA GLY A 351 18.63 15.74 -11.90
C GLY A 351 19.20 14.46 -11.32
N ASN A 352 18.37 13.66 -10.67
CA ASN A 352 18.79 12.42 -10.07
C ASN A 352 18.65 11.25 -11.03
N GLY A 353 19.70 11.07 -11.82
CA GLY A 353 19.98 9.78 -12.41
C GLY A 353 19.08 9.38 -13.57
N ALA A 354 19.12 8.09 -13.87
CA ALA A 354 18.58 7.47 -15.09
C ALA A 354 17.07 7.56 -15.29
N LEU A 355 16.29 7.99 -14.30
CA LEU A 355 14.82 8.00 -14.35
C LEU A 355 14.21 9.39 -14.53
N SER A 356 14.94 10.44 -14.22
CA SER A 356 14.51 11.80 -14.46
C SER A 356 14.50 12.11 -15.96
N THR A 357 13.37 12.53 -16.50
CA THR A 357 13.25 12.98 -17.89
C THR A 357 13.36 14.49 -17.99
N LEU A 358 12.88 15.19 -16.97
CA LEU A 358 12.90 16.65 -16.86
C LEU A 358 13.45 17.06 -15.50
N ASN A 359 13.99 18.27 -15.42
CA ASN A 359 14.59 18.77 -14.18
C ASN A 359 13.62 19.57 -13.29
N GLN A 360 12.35 19.65 -13.70
CA GLN A 360 11.35 20.47 -13.00
C GLN A 360 9.93 19.93 -13.29
N SER A 361 8.99 20.27 -12.42
CA SER A 361 7.55 20.12 -12.65
C SER A 361 6.97 21.35 -13.34
N GLN A 362 5.74 21.27 -13.82
CA GLN A 362 5.01 22.43 -14.37
C GLN A 362 4.75 23.46 -13.26
N ASP A 363 4.20 23.01 -12.14
CA ASP A 363 3.87 23.80 -10.94
C ASP A 363 4.16 22.98 -9.68
N PHE A 364 3.80 23.49 -8.51
CA PHE A 364 3.75 22.75 -7.26
C PHE A 364 2.36 22.10 -7.05
N LEU A 365 1.32 22.86 -7.39
CA LEU A 365 -0.07 22.46 -7.18
C LEU A 365 -0.93 22.86 -8.38
N LEU A 366 -1.57 21.87 -9.00
CA LEU A 366 -2.66 22.09 -9.96
C LEU A 366 -4.01 21.90 -9.27
N VAL A 367 -4.86 22.93 -9.31
CA VAL A 367 -6.24 22.88 -8.82
C VAL A 367 -7.22 23.02 -9.97
N ARG A 368 -8.03 21.98 -10.22
CA ARG A 368 -8.95 21.96 -11.36
C ARG A 368 -10.34 21.46 -11.00
N GLY A 369 -11.27 21.53 -11.96
CA GLY A 369 -12.68 21.17 -11.79
C GLY A 369 -13.59 22.39 -11.69
N ASP A 370 -14.83 22.19 -11.24
CA ASP A 370 -15.90 23.21 -11.25
C ASP A 370 -16.66 23.28 -9.92
N LYS A 371 -16.23 22.52 -8.92
CA LYS A 371 -16.89 22.48 -7.58
C LYS A 371 -16.20 23.41 -6.60
N ARG A 372 -16.93 23.79 -5.54
CA ARG A 372 -16.33 24.56 -4.45
C ARG A 372 -15.27 23.74 -3.74
N LEU A 373 -14.04 24.25 -3.75
CA LEU A 373 -12.87 23.57 -3.23
C LEU A 373 -12.00 24.55 -2.44
N THR A 374 -11.53 24.14 -1.28
CA THR A 374 -10.57 24.91 -0.49
C THR A 374 -9.32 24.10 -0.26
N VAL A 375 -8.17 24.70 -0.52
CA VAL A 375 -6.86 24.11 -0.23
C VAL A 375 -6.11 25.04 0.73
N THR A 376 -5.57 24.45 1.80
CA THR A 376 -4.73 25.19 2.75
C THR A 376 -3.32 24.62 2.74
N LEU A 377 -2.33 25.46 2.52
CA LEU A 377 -0.91 25.11 2.48
C LEU A 377 -0.23 25.79 3.69
N VAL A 378 0.45 25.02 4.53
CA VAL A 378 1.15 25.55 5.70
C VAL A 378 2.58 25.04 5.72
N GLY A 379 3.56 25.96 5.70
CA GLY A 379 4.97 25.59 5.76
C GLY A 379 5.48 24.74 4.59
N CYS A 380 4.77 24.73 3.46
CA CYS A 380 5.16 23.95 2.28
C CYS A 380 6.35 24.62 1.56
N ARG A 381 7.24 23.79 0.97
CA ARG A 381 8.39 24.27 0.17
C ARG A 381 8.15 23.94 -1.32
N MET A 382 8.06 24.98 -2.13
CA MET A 382 7.65 24.91 -3.53
C MET A 382 8.83 25.24 -4.44
N ARG A 383 9.63 24.20 -4.77
CA ARG A 383 10.86 24.39 -5.54
C ARG A 383 10.77 23.79 -6.95
N ASN A 384 11.63 24.29 -7.83
CA ASN A 384 11.92 23.71 -9.14
C ASN A 384 10.68 23.49 -10.03
N HIS A 385 9.74 24.42 -10.02
CA HIS A 385 8.64 24.47 -10.97
C HIS A 385 8.92 25.47 -12.10
N ALA A 386 8.40 25.18 -13.30
CA ALA A 386 8.60 26.01 -14.48
C ALA A 386 7.70 27.25 -14.49
N ALA A 387 6.44 27.10 -14.06
CA ALA A 387 5.50 28.19 -14.02
C ALA A 387 5.99 29.36 -13.15
N ALA A 388 5.63 30.57 -13.51
CA ALA A 388 5.95 31.75 -12.71
C ALA A 388 5.28 31.72 -11.33
N ASP A 389 4.11 31.10 -11.25
CA ASP A 389 3.33 30.88 -10.02
C ASP A 389 3.39 29.41 -9.61
N PRO A 390 3.65 29.06 -8.35
CA PRO A 390 3.66 27.68 -7.89
C PRO A 390 2.27 27.02 -7.90
N VAL A 391 1.20 27.78 -7.99
CA VAL A 391 -0.18 27.28 -8.01
C VAL A 391 -0.82 27.60 -9.36
N THR A 392 -1.20 26.55 -10.09
CA THR A 392 -2.04 26.65 -11.29
C THR A 392 -3.49 26.45 -10.87
N LEU A 393 -4.29 27.51 -10.96
CA LEU A 393 -5.69 27.52 -10.55
C LEU A 393 -6.60 27.54 -11.78
N GLU A 394 -7.07 26.36 -12.19
CA GLU A 394 -8.05 26.21 -13.30
C GLU A 394 -9.51 26.18 -12.80
N ASN A 395 -9.73 25.92 -11.53
CA ASN A 395 -11.06 25.88 -10.92
C ASN A 395 -11.49 27.30 -10.46
N PRO A 396 -12.49 27.93 -11.11
CA PRO A 396 -12.92 29.28 -10.77
C PRO A 396 -13.63 29.38 -9.43
N ARG A 397 -14.04 28.26 -8.83
CA ARG A 397 -14.74 28.19 -7.54
C ARG A 397 -13.84 27.69 -6.42
N ALA A 398 -12.55 27.57 -6.68
CA ALA A 398 -11.59 27.14 -5.67
C ALA A 398 -10.89 28.34 -5.02
N THR A 399 -10.51 28.14 -3.77
CA THR A 399 -9.64 29.04 -3.01
C THR A 399 -8.44 28.26 -2.51
N VAL A 400 -7.24 28.76 -2.78
CA VAL A 400 -5.98 28.22 -2.22
C VAL A 400 -5.38 29.27 -1.30
N ARG A 401 -5.03 28.89 -0.08
CA ARG A 401 -4.38 29.75 0.90
C ARG A 401 -3.05 29.15 1.33
N ALA A 402 -1.97 29.87 1.09
CA ALA A 402 -0.64 29.58 1.61
C ALA A 402 -0.34 30.42 2.86
N VAL A 403 0.24 29.79 3.86
CA VAL A 403 0.68 30.42 5.11
C VAL A 403 2.09 29.91 5.44
N ALA A 404 3.02 30.83 5.63
CA ALA A 404 4.42 30.56 5.94
C ALA A 404 5.06 29.55 4.98
N CYS A 405 4.67 29.57 3.70
CA CYS A 405 5.26 28.72 2.67
C CYS A 405 6.57 29.33 2.15
N VAL A 406 7.42 28.48 1.57
CA VAL A 406 8.71 28.88 1.03
C VAL A 406 8.70 28.70 -0.49
N ASP A 407 9.06 29.76 -1.22
CA ASP A 407 9.12 29.73 -2.69
C ASP A 407 10.47 29.17 -3.21
N ARG A 408 10.62 29.19 -4.54
CA ARG A 408 11.85 28.74 -5.22
C ARG A 408 13.07 29.59 -4.92
N ASP A 409 12.90 30.83 -4.46
CA ASP A 409 13.96 31.75 -4.08
C ASP A 409 14.27 31.70 -2.56
N GLU A 410 13.76 30.67 -1.87
CA GLU A 410 13.88 30.45 -0.42
C GLU A 410 13.25 31.58 0.44
N LYS A 411 12.26 32.29 -0.10
CA LYS A 411 11.55 33.36 0.62
C LYS A 411 10.27 32.82 1.22
N ILE A 412 10.02 33.19 2.47
CA ILE A 412 8.77 32.90 3.16
C ILE A 412 7.69 33.86 2.64
N PHE A 413 6.51 33.31 2.36
CA PHE A 413 5.37 34.06 1.89
C PHE A 413 4.03 33.56 2.42
N ASP A 414 3.05 34.49 2.46
CA ASP A 414 1.64 34.23 2.64
C ASP A 414 0.89 34.72 1.39
N ARG A 415 -0.02 33.90 0.87
CA ARG A 415 -0.78 34.27 -0.34
C ARG A 415 -2.10 33.53 -0.43
N THR A 416 -3.07 34.17 -1.08
CA THR A 416 -4.36 33.57 -1.44
C THR A 416 -4.56 33.68 -2.96
N TRP A 417 -4.96 32.57 -3.58
CA TRP A 417 -5.39 32.47 -4.98
C TRP A 417 -6.89 32.16 -5.02
N GLY A 418 -7.59 32.65 -6.07
CA GLY A 418 -9.02 32.53 -6.25
C GLY A 418 -9.84 33.60 -5.55
N GLU A 419 -11.14 33.58 -5.75
CA GLU A 419 -12.04 34.56 -5.15
C GLU A 419 -12.10 34.37 -3.63
N ARG A 420 -12.01 35.49 -2.90
CA ARG A 420 -12.46 35.54 -1.51
C ARG A 420 -13.98 35.46 -1.57
N GLY A 421 -14.55 34.28 -1.30
CA GLY A 421 -15.98 34.21 -1.08
C GLY A 421 -16.35 35.16 0.06
N GLU A 422 -17.21 36.12 -0.24
CA GLU A 422 -17.89 36.94 0.73
C GLU A 422 -18.73 36.09 1.68
#